data_2c4129a4cf1baeb6bc73d6b96c44e8ff
#
_entry.id   2c4129a4cf1baeb6bc73d6b96c44e8ff
#
_cell.length_a   1.000
_cell.length_b   1.000
_cell.length_c   1.000
_cell.angle_alpha   90.00
_cell.angle_beta   90.00
_cell.angle_gamma   90.00
#
_symmetry.space_group_name_H-M   'P 1'
#
loop_
_entity.id
_entity.type
_entity.pdbx_description
1 polymer ?
#
loop_
_entity_poly.entity_id
_entity_poly.type
_entity_poly.pdbx_seq_one_letter_code
_entity_poly.pdbx_strand_id
1 'polypeptide(L)'
;MPQTNWRNNQSRDQYFIKAKKLGFRSRAVFKLKEIDKKYKLIKKESRILDLGSSPGSWSEYIANNHDVRAIIANDINPMKPINNVEFIAGDFTKKNIQQDILVLNDHRKFNLILSDISTKKTGNKITDQYKFYEIANDVLEFSKNGLTSKGALVIKVFNGHGFDNFKNDLVKYFEYVYMFKPKSSRPESKETYAIGKKIRYTQIL
;
A
#
# COMPACT_ATOMS: atom_id res chain seq x y z
N MET A 1 -31.41 -0.14 -6.76
CA MET A 1 -30.80 -1.46 -7.01
C MET A 1 -29.45 -1.31 -7.71
N PRO A 2 -28.30 -1.12 -6.99
CA PRO A 2 -26.98 -0.96 -7.62
C PRO A 2 -26.09 -2.22 -7.57
N GLN A 3 -26.53 -3.33 -6.97
CA GLN A 3 -25.65 -4.49 -6.75
C GLN A 3 -25.40 -5.39 -7.98
N THR A 4 -26.25 -5.35 -8.99
CA THR A 4 -26.14 -6.21 -10.17
C THR A 4 -25.01 -5.80 -11.13
N ASN A 5 -24.73 -4.50 -11.28
CA ASN A 5 -23.67 -4.02 -12.18
C ASN A 5 -22.25 -4.34 -11.67
N TRP A 6 -22.03 -4.39 -10.35
CA TRP A 6 -20.73 -4.66 -9.79
C TRP A 6 -20.31 -6.14 -9.97
N ARG A 7 -21.23 -7.09 -9.75
CA ARG A 7 -20.98 -8.52 -9.95
C ARG A 7 -20.74 -8.86 -11.42
N ASN A 8 -21.49 -8.26 -12.35
CA ASN A 8 -21.31 -8.45 -13.78
C ASN A 8 -19.98 -7.90 -14.30
N ASN A 9 -19.47 -6.80 -13.73
CA ASN A 9 -18.16 -6.26 -14.07
C ASN A 9 -17.00 -7.10 -13.51
N GLN A 10 -17.18 -7.80 -12.37
CA GLN A 10 -16.17 -8.71 -11.85
C GLN A 10 -16.01 -9.97 -12.70
N SER A 11 -17.09 -10.54 -13.21
CA SER A 11 -17.04 -11.74 -14.06
C SER A 11 -16.34 -11.53 -15.41
N ARG A 12 -16.20 -10.26 -15.85
CA ARG A 12 -15.48 -9.87 -17.08
C ARG A 12 -14.05 -9.43 -16.82
N ASP A 13 -13.65 -9.26 -15.55
CA ASP A 13 -12.33 -8.80 -15.16
C ASP A 13 -11.32 -9.97 -15.21
N GLN A 14 -10.49 -10.00 -16.25
CA GLN A 14 -9.50 -11.07 -16.48
C GLN A 14 -8.57 -11.30 -15.27
N TYR A 15 -8.17 -10.26 -14.57
CA TYR A 15 -7.33 -10.37 -13.38
C TYR A 15 -8.10 -10.96 -12.18
N PHE A 16 -9.39 -10.67 -12.07
CA PHE A 16 -10.24 -11.29 -11.06
C PHE A 16 -10.38 -12.80 -11.30
N ILE A 17 -10.70 -13.20 -12.54
CA ILE A 17 -10.79 -14.61 -12.94
C ILE A 17 -9.45 -15.31 -12.69
N LYS A 18 -8.35 -14.69 -13.12
CA LYS A 18 -7.00 -15.22 -12.93
C LYS A 18 -6.63 -15.37 -11.45
N ALA A 19 -6.97 -14.39 -10.61
CA ALA A 19 -6.74 -14.46 -9.18
C ALA A 19 -7.48 -15.65 -8.55
N LYS A 20 -8.76 -15.81 -8.87
CA LYS A 20 -9.57 -16.93 -8.40
C LYS A 20 -9.02 -18.29 -8.84
N LYS A 21 -8.61 -18.42 -10.11
CA LYS A 21 -8.02 -19.65 -10.66
C LYS A 21 -6.71 -20.02 -9.97
N LEU A 22 -5.91 -19.05 -9.59
CA LEU A 22 -4.61 -19.23 -8.93
C LEU A 22 -4.69 -19.27 -7.40
N GLY A 23 -5.90 -19.21 -6.82
CA GLY A 23 -6.09 -19.26 -5.37
C GLY A 23 -5.69 -17.99 -4.62
N PHE A 24 -5.45 -16.86 -5.30
CA PHE A 24 -5.12 -15.60 -4.64
C PHE A 24 -6.36 -14.97 -3.96
N ARG A 25 -6.16 -14.35 -2.82
CA ARG A 25 -7.22 -13.69 -2.03
C ARG A 25 -7.91 -12.56 -2.79
N SER A 26 -7.18 -11.83 -3.65
CA SER A 26 -7.76 -10.83 -4.55
C SER A 26 -6.85 -10.55 -5.75
N ARG A 27 -7.42 -9.85 -6.74
CA ARG A 27 -6.66 -9.38 -7.92
C ARG A 27 -5.57 -8.35 -7.62
N ALA A 28 -5.59 -7.74 -6.43
CA ALA A 28 -4.60 -6.75 -6.02
C ALA A 28 -3.17 -7.32 -6.01
N VAL A 29 -3.01 -8.64 -5.86
CA VAL A 29 -1.71 -9.32 -5.93
C VAL A 29 -0.94 -9.00 -7.21
N PHE A 30 -1.62 -8.89 -8.35
CA PHE A 30 -0.96 -8.61 -9.63
C PHE A 30 -0.33 -7.21 -9.68
N LYS A 31 -0.92 -6.24 -8.99
CA LYS A 31 -0.37 -4.89 -8.88
C LYS A 31 0.99 -4.92 -8.18
N LEU A 32 1.08 -5.58 -7.02
CA LEU A 32 2.36 -5.72 -6.30
C LEU A 32 3.38 -6.51 -7.12
N LYS A 33 2.97 -7.62 -7.76
CA LYS A 33 3.85 -8.41 -8.65
C LYS A 33 4.46 -7.57 -9.77
N GLU A 34 3.69 -6.70 -10.40
CA GLU A 34 4.17 -5.81 -11.47
C GLU A 34 5.12 -4.74 -10.92
N ILE A 35 4.78 -4.14 -9.77
CA ILE A 35 5.61 -3.13 -9.09
C ILE A 35 6.95 -3.76 -8.69
N ASP A 36 6.92 -4.90 -8.01
CA ASP A 36 8.15 -5.55 -7.54
C ASP A 36 9.00 -6.08 -8.69
N LYS A 37 8.39 -6.65 -9.73
CA LYS A 37 9.11 -7.07 -10.95
C LYS A 37 9.93 -5.91 -11.55
N LYS A 38 9.36 -4.70 -11.56
CA LYS A 38 10.00 -3.52 -12.16
C LYS A 38 11.02 -2.87 -11.25
N TYR A 39 10.70 -2.71 -9.96
CA TYR A 39 11.50 -1.88 -9.06
C TYR A 39 12.35 -2.69 -8.07
N LYS A 40 12.15 -4.02 -7.96
CA LYS A 40 12.90 -4.94 -7.09
C LYS A 40 12.95 -4.45 -5.64
N LEU A 41 11.76 -4.21 -5.07
CA LEU A 41 11.62 -3.59 -3.75
C LEU A 41 11.68 -4.61 -2.60
N ILE A 42 11.13 -5.81 -2.83
CA ILE A 42 11.10 -6.87 -1.81
C ILE A 42 12.46 -7.58 -1.83
N LYS A 43 13.22 -7.43 -0.76
CA LYS A 43 14.56 -8.00 -0.64
C LYS A 43 14.60 -9.01 0.50
N LYS A 44 15.57 -9.93 0.43
CA LYS A 44 15.85 -10.85 1.52
C LYS A 44 16.05 -10.10 2.83
N GLU A 45 15.58 -10.70 3.95
CA GLU A 45 15.68 -10.14 5.31
C GLU A 45 15.02 -8.77 5.50
N SER A 46 14.15 -8.35 4.57
CA SER A 46 13.40 -7.09 4.73
C SER A 46 12.34 -7.18 5.81
N ARG A 47 12.13 -6.07 6.52
CA ARG A 47 10.97 -5.82 7.37
C ARG A 47 9.97 -5.00 6.58
N ILE A 48 8.75 -5.50 6.41
CA ILE A 48 7.75 -4.93 5.51
C ILE A 48 6.49 -4.60 6.29
N LEU A 49 5.93 -3.44 6.02
CA LEU A 49 4.61 -3.01 6.50
C LEU A 49 3.65 -2.94 5.32
N ASP A 50 2.48 -3.60 5.45
CA ASP A 50 1.40 -3.64 4.45
C ASP A 50 0.16 -2.96 5.04
N LEU A 51 -0.11 -1.72 4.62
CA LEU A 51 -1.21 -0.87 5.07
C LEU A 51 -2.40 -0.96 4.09
N GLY A 52 -3.60 -1.17 4.62
CA GLY A 52 -4.78 -1.47 3.79
C GLY A 52 -4.72 -2.89 3.25
N SER A 53 -4.23 -3.82 4.08
CA SER A 53 -3.85 -5.17 3.67
C SER A 53 -5.02 -6.07 3.32
N SER A 54 -6.21 -5.88 3.93
CA SER A 54 -7.36 -6.79 3.75
C SER A 54 -7.79 -6.91 2.26
N PRO A 55 -8.01 -8.12 1.75
CA PRO A 55 -8.08 -9.44 2.38
C PRO A 55 -6.73 -10.18 2.55
N GLY A 56 -5.57 -9.51 2.38
CA GLY A 56 -4.24 -10.07 2.63
C GLY A 56 -3.46 -10.49 1.38
N SER A 57 -3.84 -10.03 0.19
CA SER A 57 -3.22 -10.50 -1.06
C SER A 57 -1.75 -10.14 -1.21
N TRP A 58 -1.35 -8.95 -0.75
CA TRP A 58 0.04 -8.51 -0.81
C TRP A 58 0.88 -9.21 0.23
N SER A 59 0.41 -9.24 1.48
CA SER A 59 1.08 -9.95 2.58
C SER A 59 1.26 -11.43 2.28
N GLU A 60 0.22 -12.12 1.75
CA GLU A 60 0.30 -13.54 1.37
C GLU A 60 1.29 -13.78 0.23
N TYR A 61 1.30 -12.91 -0.78
CA TYR A 61 2.27 -13.00 -1.87
C TYR A 61 3.71 -12.87 -1.36
N ILE A 62 3.96 -11.91 -0.46
CA ILE A 62 5.28 -11.70 0.12
C ILE A 62 5.69 -12.92 0.94
N ALA A 63 4.82 -13.37 1.86
CA ALA A 63 5.11 -14.50 2.73
C ALA A 63 5.43 -15.81 1.98
N ASN A 64 4.75 -16.04 0.84
CA ASN A 64 4.90 -17.27 0.07
C ASN A 64 6.04 -17.24 -0.96
N ASN A 65 6.56 -16.06 -1.33
CA ASN A 65 7.49 -15.95 -2.45
C ASN A 65 8.82 -15.27 -2.11
N HIS A 66 8.96 -14.74 -0.90
CA HIS A 66 10.15 -13.98 -0.50
C HIS A 66 10.61 -14.40 0.90
N ASP A 67 11.92 -14.52 1.06
CA ASP A 67 12.57 -14.75 2.35
C ASP A 67 12.77 -13.39 3.05
N VAL A 68 11.77 -12.98 3.84
CA VAL A 68 11.75 -11.69 4.55
C VAL A 68 11.79 -11.89 6.05
N ARG A 69 12.27 -10.90 6.78
CA ARG A 69 12.44 -10.97 8.24
C ARG A 69 11.14 -10.83 9.00
N ALA A 70 10.26 -9.93 8.55
CA ALA A 70 8.96 -9.67 9.18
C ALA A 70 7.99 -9.07 8.18
N ILE A 71 6.72 -9.43 8.32
CA ILE A 71 5.59 -8.81 7.61
C ILE A 71 4.58 -8.41 8.66
N ILE A 72 4.33 -7.10 8.76
CA ILE A 72 3.26 -6.55 9.59
C ILE A 72 2.20 -6.02 8.66
N ALA A 73 0.98 -6.44 8.84
CA ALA A 73 -0.18 -6.05 8.06
C ALA A 73 -1.17 -5.29 8.92
N ASN A 74 -1.76 -4.24 8.39
CA ASN A 74 -2.78 -3.46 9.08
C ASN A 74 -3.95 -3.13 8.16
N ASP A 75 -5.16 -3.28 8.66
CA ASP A 75 -6.40 -2.85 8.02
C ASP A 75 -7.49 -2.62 9.07
N ILE A 76 -8.47 -1.77 8.75
CA ILE A 76 -9.69 -1.60 9.55
C ILE A 76 -10.61 -2.82 9.46
N ASN A 77 -10.53 -3.57 8.36
CA ASN A 77 -11.30 -4.79 8.14
C ASN A 77 -10.48 -6.01 8.55
N PRO A 78 -11.10 -7.01 9.17
CA PRO A 78 -10.39 -8.24 9.50
C PRO A 78 -9.96 -8.98 8.23
N MET A 79 -8.92 -9.78 8.34
CA MET A 79 -8.51 -10.72 7.31
C MET A 79 -8.22 -12.11 7.90
N LYS A 80 -8.34 -13.15 7.07
CA LYS A 80 -7.95 -14.50 7.47
C LYS A 80 -6.46 -14.55 7.77
N PRO A 81 -6.02 -15.25 8.83
CA PRO A 81 -4.62 -15.38 9.17
C PRO A 81 -3.76 -15.85 7.99
N ILE A 82 -2.51 -15.41 7.98
CA ILE A 82 -1.48 -15.79 7.02
C ILE A 82 -0.25 -16.20 7.83
N ASN A 83 0.35 -17.33 7.49
CA ASN A 83 1.57 -17.79 8.17
C ASN A 83 2.69 -16.74 8.00
N ASN A 84 3.42 -16.47 9.07
CA ASN A 84 4.52 -15.50 9.11
C ASN A 84 4.10 -14.05 8.83
N VAL A 85 2.82 -13.69 9.07
CA VAL A 85 2.30 -12.33 8.97
C VAL A 85 1.62 -11.96 10.29
N GLU A 86 2.12 -10.91 10.93
CA GLU A 86 1.47 -10.30 12.10
C GLU A 86 0.42 -9.30 11.62
N PHE A 87 -0.82 -9.43 12.12
CA PHE A 87 -1.93 -8.58 11.69
C PHE A 87 -2.47 -7.74 12.84
N ILE A 88 -2.60 -6.44 12.60
CA ILE A 88 -3.25 -5.48 13.51
C ILE A 88 -4.54 -4.99 12.87
N ALA A 89 -5.67 -5.25 13.51
CA ALA A 89 -6.95 -4.66 13.14
C ALA A 89 -7.06 -3.25 13.72
N GLY A 90 -7.27 -2.24 12.88
CA GLY A 90 -7.44 -0.87 13.35
C GLY A 90 -7.20 0.20 12.28
N ASP A 91 -7.62 1.40 12.62
CA ASP A 91 -7.44 2.57 11.78
C ASP A 91 -6.01 3.11 11.92
N PHE A 92 -5.21 3.00 10.85
CA PHE A 92 -3.82 3.43 10.79
C PHE A 92 -3.63 4.93 11.17
N THR A 93 -4.63 5.78 10.95
CA THR A 93 -4.54 7.21 11.31
C THR A 93 -4.46 7.44 12.82
N LYS A 94 -4.79 6.42 13.63
CA LYS A 94 -4.75 6.48 15.09
C LYS A 94 -3.35 6.21 15.62
N LYS A 95 -2.87 7.09 16.52
CA LYS A 95 -1.51 6.99 17.09
C LYS A 95 -1.24 5.69 17.85
N ASN A 96 -2.25 5.15 18.55
CA ASN A 96 -2.12 3.86 19.23
C ASN A 96 -1.85 2.72 18.23
N ILE A 97 -2.55 2.67 17.08
CA ILE A 97 -2.32 1.67 16.04
C ILE A 97 -0.90 1.80 15.45
N GLN A 98 -0.46 3.05 15.19
CA GLN A 98 0.93 3.30 14.73
C GLN A 98 1.95 2.81 15.77
N GLN A 99 1.67 3.01 17.07
CA GLN A 99 2.53 2.53 18.14
C GLN A 99 2.55 1.00 18.22
N ASP A 100 1.40 0.33 18.13
CA ASP A 100 1.30 -1.12 18.11
C ASP A 100 2.09 -1.73 16.94
N ILE A 101 2.04 -1.10 15.76
CA ILE A 101 2.85 -1.48 14.59
C ILE A 101 4.35 -1.40 14.90
N LEU A 102 4.80 -0.35 15.57
CA LEU A 102 6.21 -0.19 15.95
C LEU A 102 6.64 -1.23 16.98
N VAL A 103 5.78 -1.53 17.97
CA VAL A 103 6.04 -2.56 18.97
C VAL A 103 6.19 -3.93 18.31
N LEU A 104 5.27 -4.34 17.45
CA LEU A 104 5.37 -5.61 16.72
C LEU A 104 6.62 -5.69 15.82
N ASN A 105 7.15 -4.56 15.38
CA ASN A 105 8.39 -4.50 14.61
C ASN A 105 9.64 -4.35 15.50
N ASP A 106 9.56 -4.65 16.80
CA ASP A 106 10.65 -4.49 17.78
C ASP A 106 11.22 -3.05 17.77
N HIS A 107 10.41 -2.05 17.54
CA HIS A 107 10.81 -0.65 17.32
C HIS A 107 11.87 -0.45 16.24
N ARG A 108 12.02 -1.40 15.32
CA ARG A 108 12.97 -1.31 14.21
C ARG A 108 12.33 -0.60 13.03
N LYS A 109 13.18 -0.05 12.15
CA LYS A 109 12.73 0.58 10.90
C LYS A 109 12.39 -0.46 9.85
N PHE A 110 11.39 -0.14 9.03
CA PHE A 110 10.99 -0.94 7.87
C PHE A 110 11.93 -0.70 6.68
N ASN A 111 12.12 -1.73 5.87
CA ASN A 111 12.81 -1.60 4.58
C ASN A 111 11.82 -1.22 3.47
N LEU A 112 10.55 -1.60 3.63
CA LEU A 112 9.50 -1.34 2.67
C LEU A 112 8.18 -1.08 3.40
N ILE A 113 7.53 0.02 3.06
CA ILE A 113 6.15 0.31 3.46
C ILE A 113 5.31 0.27 2.19
N LEU A 114 4.26 -0.53 2.21
CA LEU A 114 3.27 -0.68 1.16
C LEU A 114 1.96 -0.09 1.65
N SER A 115 1.23 0.62 0.80
CA SER A 115 -0.10 1.14 1.12
C SER A 115 -1.04 1.03 -0.08
N ASP A 116 -2.01 0.13 0.04
CA ASP A 116 -3.16 0.02 -0.88
C ASP A 116 -4.46 0.51 -0.21
N ILE A 117 -4.35 1.38 0.81
CA ILE A 117 -5.50 1.94 1.53
C ILE A 117 -6.46 2.59 0.54
N SER A 118 -7.75 2.39 0.78
CA SER A 118 -8.83 2.99 0.00
C SER A 118 -9.89 3.55 0.96
N THR A 119 -10.28 4.80 0.75
CA THR A 119 -11.38 5.42 1.51
C THR A 119 -12.74 4.97 1.00
N LYS A 120 -13.74 4.92 1.89
CA LYS A 120 -15.14 4.74 1.48
C LYS A 120 -15.56 5.96 0.68
N LYS A 121 -16.14 5.71 -0.50
CA LYS A 121 -16.63 6.78 -1.37
C LYS A 121 -17.94 7.35 -0.82
N THR A 122 -18.01 8.68 -0.68
CA THR A 122 -19.22 9.41 -0.32
C THR A 122 -20.06 9.75 -1.53
N GLY A 123 -19.49 9.66 -2.75
CA GLY A 123 -20.08 10.09 -4.00
C GLY A 123 -19.68 11.52 -4.41
N ASN A 124 -19.16 12.33 -3.49
CA ASN A 124 -18.56 13.62 -3.80
C ASN A 124 -17.04 13.43 -4.08
N LYS A 125 -16.66 13.62 -5.34
CA LYS A 125 -15.28 13.37 -5.79
C LYS A 125 -14.24 14.23 -5.06
N ILE A 126 -14.54 15.47 -4.77
CA ILE A 126 -13.60 16.41 -4.10
C ILE A 126 -13.40 15.96 -2.65
N THR A 127 -14.50 15.71 -1.93
CA THR A 127 -14.46 15.23 -0.54
C THR A 127 -13.74 13.90 -0.42
N ASP A 128 -13.99 12.96 -1.36
CA ASP A 128 -13.36 11.63 -1.38
C ASP A 128 -11.85 11.74 -1.63
N GLN A 129 -11.41 12.64 -2.52
CA GLN A 129 -10.00 12.89 -2.77
C GLN A 129 -9.31 13.55 -1.57
N TYR A 130 -9.95 14.54 -0.96
CA TYR A 130 -9.41 15.20 0.24
C TYR A 130 -9.16 14.19 1.36
N LYS A 131 -10.17 13.41 1.75
CA LYS A 131 -10.04 12.36 2.77
C LYS A 131 -8.98 11.33 2.43
N PHE A 132 -8.85 10.99 1.16
CA PHE A 132 -7.81 10.07 0.72
C PHE A 132 -6.41 10.65 0.95
N TYR A 133 -6.18 11.91 0.59
CA TYR A 133 -4.86 12.54 0.75
C TYR A 133 -4.52 12.88 2.20
N GLU A 134 -5.51 13.06 3.09
CA GLU A 134 -5.25 13.11 4.53
C GLU A 134 -4.58 11.80 5.00
N ILE A 135 -5.17 10.64 4.67
CA ILE A 135 -4.59 9.33 5.02
C ILE A 135 -3.23 9.11 4.33
N ALA A 136 -3.11 9.51 3.06
CA ALA A 136 -1.86 9.38 2.33
C ALA A 136 -0.72 10.20 2.98
N ASN A 137 -1.04 11.38 3.50
CA ASN A 137 -0.10 12.20 4.25
C ASN A 137 0.28 11.55 5.58
N ASP A 138 -0.66 10.92 6.31
CA ASP A 138 -0.35 10.18 7.53
C ASP A 138 0.61 9.02 7.25
N VAL A 139 0.42 8.31 6.13
CA VAL A 139 1.35 7.24 5.69
C VAL A 139 2.72 7.82 5.35
N LEU A 140 2.79 8.96 4.67
CA LEU A 140 4.05 9.63 4.35
C LEU A 140 4.76 10.10 5.62
N GLU A 141 4.05 10.73 6.56
CA GLU A 141 4.61 11.16 7.85
C GLU A 141 5.17 9.99 8.65
N PHE A 142 4.41 8.90 8.76
CA PHE A 142 4.89 7.69 9.42
C PHE A 142 6.16 7.14 8.73
N SER A 143 6.19 7.17 7.39
CA SER A 143 7.30 6.65 6.60
C SER A 143 8.61 7.41 6.83
N LYS A 144 8.56 8.72 7.13
CA LYS A 144 9.75 9.55 7.41
C LYS A 144 10.59 8.98 8.56
N ASN A 145 9.92 8.53 9.61
CA ASN A 145 10.57 8.00 10.81
C ASN A 145 10.61 6.46 10.82
N GLY A 146 9.65 5.82 10.16
CA GLY A 146 9.49 4.36 10.14
C GLY A 146 10.37 3.63 9.13
N LEU A 147 10.87 4.31 8.08
CA LEU A 147 11.72 3.69 7.06
C LEU A 147 13.22 3.78 7.40
N THR A 148 13.97 2.77 6.97
CA THR A 148 15.43 2.86 6.91
C THR A 148 15.86 3.90 5.86
N SER A 149 17.09 4.42 5.95
CA SER A 149 17.62 5.38 4.97
C SER A 149 17.57 4.91 3.52
N LYS A 150 17.74 3.60 3.29
CA LYS A 150 17.64 2.95 1.97
C LYS A 150 16.26 2.37 1.70
N GLY A 151 15.29 2.63 2.58
CA GLY A 151 13.93 2.12 2.50
C GLY A 151 13.14 2.67 1.31
N ALA A 152 11.99 2.06 1.08
CA ALA A 152 11.06 2.47 0.04
C ALA A 152 9.63 2.54 0.55
N LEU A 153 8.86 3.48 0.00
CA LEU A 153 7.42 3.60 0.14
C LEU A 153 6.76 3.29 -1.20
N VAL A 154 5.77 2.41 -1.20
CA VAL A 154 4.82 2.23 -2.31
C VAL A 154 3.45 2.64 -1.82
N ILE A 155 2.86 3.63 -2.43
CA ILE A 155 1.56 4.13 -2.01
C ILE A 155 0.63 4.33 -3.20
N LYS A 156 -0.59 3.81 -3.09
CA LYS A 156 -1.63 4.11 -4.05
C LYS A 156 -1.99 5.58 -4.00
N VAL A 157 -2.17 6.20 -5.16
CA VAL A 157 -2.59 7.58 -5.34
C VAL A 157 -3.61 7.70 -6.46
N PHE A 158 -4.38 8.78 -6.48
CA PHE A 158 -5.37 9.04 -7.52
C PHE A 158 -5.09 10.40 -8.18
N ASN A 159 -4.99 10.40 -9.52
CA ASN A 159 -4.86 11.67 -10.25
C ASN A 159 -6.08 12.56 -10.01
N GLY A 160 -5.85 13.81 -9.62
CA GLY A 160 -6.88 14.81 -9.36
C GLY A 160 -6.49 15.77 -8.25
N HIS A 161 -7.48 16.29 -7.52
CA HIS A 161 -7.26 17.27 -6.46
C HIS A 161 -6.36 16.72 -5.34
N GLY A 162 -5.33 17.47 -4.97
CA GLY A 162 -4.35 17.07 -3.94
C GLY A 162 -3.16 16.25 -4.44
N PHE A 163 -3.22 15.70 -5.68
CA PHE A 163 -2.17 14.84 -6.22
C PHE A 163 -0.82 15.54 -6.35
N ASP A 164 -0.80 16.75 -6.91
CA ASP A 164 0.45 17.46 -7.17
C ASP A 164 1.12 17.90 -5.86
N ASN A 165 0.35 18.34 -4.86
CA ASN A 165 0.87 18.67 -3.54
C ASN A 165 1.52 17.43 -2.90
N PHE A 166 0.82 16.31 -2.88
CA PHE A 166 1.35 15.06 -2.34
C PHE A 166 2.60 14.58 -3.08
N LYS A 167 2.61 14.68 -4.42
CA LYS A 167 3.79 14.35 -5.23
C LYS A 167 4.99 15.24 -4.90
N ASN A 168 4.75 16.55 -4.72
CA ASN A 168 5.79 17.49 -4.32
C ASN A 168 6.37 17.12 -2.94
N ASP A 169 5.52 16.72 -2.00
CA ASP A 169 5.98 16.27 -0.67
C ASP A 169 6.79 14.99 -0.78
N LEU A 170 6.38 14.01 -1.58
CA LEU A 170 7.21 12.82 -1.85
C LEU A 170 8.60 13.18 -2.37
N VAL A 171 8.70 14.13 -3.32
CA VAL A 171 9.98 14.57 -3.89
C VAL A 171 10.87 15.26 -2.85
N LYS A 172 10.30 15.95 -1.86
CA LYS A 172 11.08 16.50 -0.72
C LYS A 172 11.72 15.42 0.14
N TYR A 173 11.03 14.26 0.33
CA TYR A 173 11.46 13.23 1.28
C TYR A 173 12.27 12.09 0.67
N PHE A 174 12.09 11.79 -0.61
CA PHE A 174 12.77 10.68 -1.28
C PHE A 174 13.73 11.18 -2.35
N GLU A 175 14.89 10.52 -2.48
CA GLU A 175 15.85 10.82 -3.56
C GLU A 175 15.25 10.50 -4.93
N TYR A 176 14.50 9.39 -5.02
CA TYR A 176 13.89 8.93 -6.25
C TYR A 176 12.40 8.75 -6.04
N VAL A 177 11.60 9.36 -6.91
CA VAL A 177 10.14 9.22 -6.92
C VAL A 177 9.70 8.79 -8.31
N TYR A 178 8.97 7.70 -8.38
CA TYR A 178 8.42 7.15 -9.62
C TYR A 178 6.91 7.05 -9.53
N MET A 179 6.25 7.24 -10.66
CA MET A 179 4.82 6.98 -10.80
C MET A 179 4.63 5.76 -11.69
N PHE A 180 3.81 4.81 -11.25
CA PHE A 180 3.60 3.57 -11.97
C PHE A 180 2.13 3.17 -11.95
N LYS A 181 1.55 2.99 -13.14
CA LYS A 181 0.21 2.41 -13.29
C LYS A 181 0.35 0.95 -13.70
N PRO A 182 0.05 -0.03 -12.81
CA PRO A 182 0.07 -1.44 -13.16
C PRO A 182 -0.91 -1.74 -14.29
N LYS A 183 -0.54 -2.64 -15.20
CA LYS A 183 -1.44 -3.13 -16.26
C LYS A 183 -2.67 -3.84 -15.67
N SER A 184 -2.51 -4.41 -14.48
CA SER A 184 -3.59 -5.03 -13.71
C SER A 184 -4.54 -4.01 -13.05
N SER A 185 -4.26 -2.70 -13.04
CA SER A 185 -5.25 -1.68 -12.70
C SER A 185 -6.30 -1.58 -13.80
N ARG A 186 -7.55 -1.31 -13.42
CA ARG A 186 -8.62 -1.12 -14.41
C ARG A 186 -8.31 0.07 -15.31
N PRO A 187 -8.56 -0.02 -16.63
CA PRO A 187 -8.26 1.08 -17.57
C PRO A 187 -8.92 2.41 -17.16
N GLU A 188 -10.19 2.36 -16.73
CA GLU A 188 -10.99 3.51 -16.32
C GLU A 188 -10.58 4.08 -14.94
N SER A 189 -9.79 3.33 -14.16
CA SER A 189 -9.36 3.79 -12.85
C SER A 189 -8.30 4.89 -12.95
N LYS A 190 -8.48 5.97 -12.19
CA LYS A 190 -7.47 7.02 -12.00
C LYS A 190 -6.35 6.62 -11.03
N GLU A 191 -6.38 5.37 -10.56
CA GLU A 191 -5.40 4.80 -9.64
C GLU A 191 -4.02 4.67 -10.30
N THR A 192 -3.00 5.11 -9.60
CA THR A 192 -1.59 4.87 -9.88
C THR A 192 -0.85 4.61 -8.57
N TYR A 193 0.40 4.19 -8.63
CA TYR A 193 1.24 4.01 -7.44
C TYR A 193 2.41 4.97 -7.50
N ALA A 194 2.62 5.70 -6.42
CA ALA A 194 3.84 6.45 -6.19
C ALA A 194 4.85 5.54 -5.48
N ILE A 195 6.09 5.53 -5.95
CA ILE A 195 7.19 4.78 -5.37
C ILE A 195 8.28 5.75 -4.98
N GLY A 196 8.44 6.00 -3.67
CA GLY A 196 9.56 6.75 -3.11
C GLY A 196 10.68 5.80 -2.68
N LYS A 197 11.94 6.11 -3.03
CA LYS A 197 13.10 5.28 -2.66
C LYS A 197 14.20 6.16 -2.09
N LYS A 198 14.83 5.68 -1.03
CA LYS A 198 15.88 6.33 -0.27
C LYS A 198 15.44 7.68 0.32
N ILE A 199 15.38 7.75 1.63
CA ILE A 199 15.02 8.98 2.33
C ILE A 199 16.15 10.01 2.16
N ARG A 200 15.78 11.23 1.78
CA ARG A 200 16.71 12.37 1.79
C ARG A 200 17.04 12.70 3.25
N TYR A 201 18.29 12.78 3.58
CA TYR A 201 18.71 13.43 4.81
C TYR A 201 18.55 14.94 4.61
N THR A 202 17.50 15.50 5.15
CA THR A 202 17.46 16.94 5.35
C THR A 202 18.48 17.21 6.46
N GLN A 203 19.65 17.77 6.13
CA GLN A 203 20.47 18.43 7.15
C GLN A 203 19.58 19.52 7.72
N ILE A 204 19.20 19.36 8.98
CA ILE A 204 18.63 20.46 9.76
C ILE A 204 19.79 21.44 9.94
N LEU A 205 19.77 22.49 9.11
CA LEU A 205 20.62 23.68 9.31
C LEU A 205 20.06 24.49 10.46
#